data_fade5c52940df53e7a46dff66860dd53
#
_entry.id   fade5c52940df53e7a46dff66860dd53
#
_cell.length_a   1.000
_cell.length_b   1.000
_cell.length_c   1.000
_cell.angle_alpha   90.00
_cell.angle_beta   90.00
_cell.angle_gamma   90.00
#
_symmetry.space_group_name_H-M   'P 1'
#
loop_
_entity.id
_entity.type
_entity.pdbx_description
1 polymer ?
#
loop_
_entity_poly.entity_id
_entity_poly.type
_entity_poly.pdbx_seq_one_letter_code
_entity_poly.pdbx_strand_id
1 'polypeptide(L)'
;MITSGQPTNKLLEQWSKLQWTTALYLNSEAPGVPFDMLRNKPSRGMSQRVKGKHGRFRQNLSGKRVDFTGRTVISPDPNCAIDEVMVPVLMAKTLTYPDRVNRYNIEKLRKLILSGPDVHPGANFVEVSQPDGTMSKISLFHARNRVKIADELKIGDIVERHLADGDAVLFNRQPSLHRVSIMSHKARIMPHKTLRFNECVCAPYNADFDGDEMNIHVPQSEEARAEARTLMNVKNNICVPKAGEPLIAATQDFLTASFLLTQKDQFFNRSQMMQYCGYFSDANERIEIPPPAILKPVELWTGKQLVSVMLRPNKHSNVIVNCALMERNYSQKGEHMCKNDGYVII
;
A
#
# COMPACT_ATOMS: atom_id res chain seq x y z
N MET A 1 57.75 7.09 -22.92
CA MET A 1 57.84 7.89 -24.16
C MET A 1 58.87 9.03 -24.03
N ILE A 2 58.79 9.85 -23.03
CA ILE A 2 59.76 10.96 -22.79
C ILE A 2 61.18 10.40 -22.60
N THR A 3 61.31 9.25 -22.00
CA THR A 3 62.60 8.55 -21.73
C THR A 3 63.15 7.77 -22.94
N SER A 4 62.41 7.64 -24.02
CA SER A 4 62.75 6.77 -25.19
C SER A 4 63.48 7.51 -26.33
N GLY A 5 63.81 8.78 -26.18
CA GLY A 5 64.54 9.59 -27.19
C GLY A 5 63.84 9.80 -28.52
N GLN A 6 62.50 9.73 -28.52
CA GLN A 6 61.71 9.95 -29.76
C GLN A 6 61.74 11.42 -30.24
N PRO A 7 61.65 11.66 -31.56
CA PRO A 7 61.64 13.00 -32.09
C PRO A 7 60.42 13.80 -31.59
N THR A 8 60.61 15.09 -31.32
CA THR A 8 59.62 15.99 -30.71
C THR A 8 58.27 16.03 -31.43
N ASN A 9 58.25 15.90 -32.76
CA ASN A 9 56.98 15.85 -33.52
C ASN A 9 56.10 14.64 -33.19
N LYS A 10 56.71 13.47 -33.00
CA LYS A 10 56.01 12.26 -32.61
C LYS A 10 55.51 12.34 -31.16
N LEU A 11 56.21 13.01 -30.29
CA LEU A 11 55.81 13.24 -28.92
C LEU A 11 54.58 14.17 -28.88
N LEU A 12 54.56 15.23 -29.65
CA LEU A 12 53.41 16.15 -29.77
C LEU A 12 52.17 15.44 -30.35
N GLU A 13 52.34 14.62 -31.36
CA GLU A 13 51.23 13.80 -31.89
C GLU A 13 50.64 12.87 -30.85
N GLN A 14 51.49 12.17 -30.12
CA GLN A 14 51.03 11.28 -29.05
C GLN A 14 50.41 12.00 -27.87
N TRP A 15 50.92 13.19 -27.53
CA TRP A 15 50.34 14.09 -26.55
C TRP A 15 48.93 14.49 -26.95
N SER A 16 48.74 14.93 -28.21
CA SER A 16 47.42 15.29 -28.75
C SER A 16 46.46 14.08 -28.70
N LYS A 17 46.92 12.90 -29.08
CA LYS A 17 46.10 11.65 -28.97
C LYS A 17 45.69 11.37 -27.52
N LEU A 18 46.60 11.50 -26.57
CA LEU A 18 46.29 11.29 -25.14
C LEU A 18 45.26 12.31 -24.66
N GLN A 19 45.42 13.58 -25.05
CA GLN A 19 44.50 14.65 -24.70
C GLN A 19 43.08 14.38 -25.22
N TRP A 20 42.96 13.97 -26.46
CA TRP A 20 41.68 13.62 -27.08
C TRP A 20 41.08 12.37 -26.45
N THR A 21 41.84 11.32 -26.19
CA THR A 21 41.33 10.12 -25.53
C THR A 21 40.84 10.39 -24.12
N THR A 22 41.53 11.27 -23.36
CA THR A 22 41.09 11.71 -22.04
C THR A 22 39.81 12.54 -22.14
N ALA A 23 39.73 13.45 -23.10
CA ALA A 23 38.52 14.24 -23.34
C ALA A 23 37.32 13.35 -23.70
N LEU A 24 37.49 12.37 -24.56
CA LEU A 24 36.45 11.39 -24.92
C LEU A 24 36.06 10.44 -23.77
N TYR A 25 37.01 10.10 -22.90
CA TYR A 25 36.69 9.34 -21.68
C TYR A 25 35.78 10.15 -20.74
N LEU A 26 36.05 11.43 -20.60
CA LEU A 26 35.20 12.33 -19.80
C LEU A 26 33.87 12.63 -20.48
N ASN A 27 33.90 12.95 -21.78
CA ASN A 27 32.74 13.30 -22.57
C ASN A 27 32.85 12.68 -23.99
N SER A 28 32.13 11.60 -24.24
CA SER A 28 32.14 10.94 -25.54
C SER A 28 31.51 11.76 -26.68
N GLU A 29 30.84 12.87 -26.36
CA GLU A 29 30.21 13.80 -27.28
C GLU A 29 30.96 15.14 -27.37
N ALA A 30 32.24 15.16 -27.02
CA ALA A 30 33.06 16.36 -27.08
C ALA A 30 33.11 16.89 -28.55
N PRO A 31 32.87 18.20 -28.77
CA PRO A 31 32.93 18.76 -30.08
C PRO A 31 34.40 18.86 -30.60
N GLY A 32 34.58 18.83 -31.94
CA GLY A 32 35.89 19.03 -32.56
C GLY A 32 36.84 17.85 -32.55
N VAL A 33 36.37 16.65 -32.20
CA VAL A 33 37.21 15.43 -32.17
C VAL A 33 37.59 15.02 -33.61
N PRO A 34 38.89 14.73 -33.88
CA PRO A 34 39.34 14.20 -35.16
C PRO A 34 38.63 12.94 -35.59
N PHE A 35 38.37 12.81 -36.89
CA PHE A 35 37.59 11.68 -37.47
C PHE A 35 38.18 10.30 -37.12
N ASP A 36 39.52 10.20 -37.11
CA ASP A 36 40.24 8.96 -36.80
C ASP A 36 39.99 8.48 -35.36
N MET A 37 39.71 9.41 -34.45
CA MET A 37 39.41 9.13 -33.03
C MET A 37 37.96 8.74 -32.81
N LEU A 38 37.05 9.12 -33.72
CA LEU A 38 35.61 8.81 -33.59
C LEU A 38 35.32 7.31 -33.76
N ARG A 39 36.15 6.57 -34.50
CA ARG A 39 35.99 5.12 -34.70
C ARG A 39 36.14 4.32 -33.39
N ASN A 40 37.01 4.77 -32.49
CA ASN A 40 37.37 4.09 -31.26
C ASN A 40 36.85 4.84 -30.00
N LYS A 41 35.89 5.75 -30.18
CA LYS A 41 35.34 6.46 -29.02
C LYS A 41 34.58 5.52 -28.08
N PRO A 42 34.63 5.70 -26.76
CA PRO A 42 33.81 4.98 -25.84
C PRO A 42 32.32 5.29 -26.10
N SER A 43 31.46 4.29 -26.06
CA SER A 43 30.02 4.45 -26.28
C SER A 43 29.38 5.42 -25.28
N ARG A 44 29.90 5.47 -24.06
CA ARG A 44 29.49 6.39 -22.99
C ARG A 44 30.69 6.88 -22.20
N GLY A 45 30.95 8.19 -22.26
CA GLY A 45 31.91 8.85 -21.37
C GLY A 45 31.33 9.01 -19.95
N MET A 46 32.14 9.54 -19.03
CA MET A 46 31.73 9.77 -17.62
C MET A 46 30.53 10.70 -17.54
N SER A 47 30.51 11.79 -18.34
CA SER A 47 29.37 12.71 -18.41
C SER A 47 28.08 12.02 -18.81
N GLN A 48 28.12 11.18 -19.85
CA GLN A 48 26.94 10.45 -20.33
C GLN A 48 26.45 9.38 -19.36
N ARG A 49 27.34 8.84 -18.51
CA ARG A 49 26.94 7.90 -17.45
C ARG A 49 26.18 8.56 -16.31
N VAL A 50 26.43 9.84 -16.08
CA VAL A 50 25.89 10.61 -14.96
C VAL A 50 24.64 11.39 -15.39
N LYS A 51 24.65 11.99 -16.58
CA LYS A 51 23.64 12.91 -17.11
C LYS A 51 22.39 12.17 -17.64
N GLY A 52 21.22 12.83 -17.49
CA GLY A 52 19.98 12.43 -18.13
C GLY A 52 19.15 11.40 -17.37
N LYS A 53 18.05 10.95 -17.98
CA LYS A 53 17.08 9.99 -17.39
C LYS A 53 17.71 8.62 -17.09
N HIS A 54 18.66 8.22 -17.92
CA HIS A 54 19.36 6.92 -17.82
C HIS A 54 20.71 7.03 -17.11
N GLY A 55 21.02 8.21 -16.56
CA GLY A 55 22.24 8.46 -15.81
C GLY A 55 22.15 7.95 -14.37
N ARG A 56 23.33 7.85 -13.70
CA ARG A 56 23.43 7.31 -12.34
C ARG A 56 22.61 8.08 -11.32
N PHE A 57 22.49 9.40 -11.44
CA PHE A 57 21.71 10.18 -10.49
C PHE A 57 20.22 9.84 -10.54
N ARG A 58 19.60 9.86 -11.70
CA ARG A 58 18.14 9.67 -11.83
C ARG A 58 17.71 8.20 -11.82
N GLN A 59 18.55 7.26 -12.28
CA GLN A 59 18.18 5.85 -12.42
C GLN A 59 18.67 4.97 -11.25
N ASN A 60 19.74 5.34 -10.54
CA ASN A 60 20.36 4.48 -9.54
C ASN A 60 20.48 5.11 -8.16
N LEU A 61 20.49 6.44 -8.03
CA LEU A 61 20.66 7.14 -6.75
C LEU A 61 19.36 7.74 -6.24
N SER A 62 18.69 8.58 -7.03
CA SER A 62 17.41 9.20 -6.64
C SER A 62 16.24 8.20 -6.67
N GLY A 63 16.30 7.21 -7.55
CA GLY A 63 15.35 6.11 -7.63
C GLY A 63 16.06 4.83 -8.02
N LYS A 64 15.65 3.71 -7.43
CA LYS A 64 16.23 2.37 -7.66
C LYS A 64 15.11 1.36 -7.86
N ARG A 65 15.43 0.24 -8.52
CA ARG A 65 14.58 -0.94 -8.45
C ARG A 65 14.71 -1.56 -7.07
N VAL A 66 13.59 -1.99 -6.51
CA VAL A 66 13.51 -2.59 -5.18
C VAL A 66 12.91 -3.98 -5.27
N ASP A 67 13.36 -4.87 -4.37
CA ASP A 67 12.83 -6.21 -4.21
C ASP A 67 11.59 -6.20 -3.30
N PHE A 68 10.97 -7.35 -3.11
CA PHE A 68 9.75 -7.54 -2.31
C PHE A 68 8.60 -6.65 -2.76
N THR A 69 8.43 -6.56 -4.06
CA THR A 69 7.37 -5.79 -4.70
C THR A 69 6.53 -6.66 -5.62
N GLY A 70 5.25 -6.34 -5.69
CA GLY A 70 4.31 -6.99 -6.59
C GLY A 70 3.50 -5.95 -7.35
N ARG A 71 3.00 -6.31 -8.53
CA ARG A 71 2.16 -5.47 -9.36
C ARG A 71 1.08 -6.30 -10.02
N THR A 72 -0.16 -5.83 -9.93
CA THR A 72 -1.27 -6.43 -10.67
C THR A 72 -2.41 -5.42 -10.82
N VAL A 73 -3.40 -5.81 -11.59
CA VAL A 73 -4.62 -5.03 -11.82
C VAL A 73 -5.39 -4.87 -10.51
N ILE A 74 -6.04 -3.74 -10.34
CA ILE A 74 -6.89 -3.41 -9.20
C ILE A 74 -8.37 -3.67 -9.50
N SER A 75 -9.13 -3.99 -8.47
CA SER A 75 -10.59 -4.13 -8.52
C SER A 75 -11.23 -3.52 -7.28
N PRO A 76 -12.45 -2.99 -7.35
CA PRO A 76 -13.14 -2.46 -6.20
C PRO A 76 -13.63 -3.56 -5.27
N ASP A 77 -13.68 -3.30 -3.97
CA ASP A 77 -14.36 -4.15 -3.01
C ASP A 77 -14.87 -3.31 -1.82
N PRO A 78 -16.19 -3.01 -1.76
CA PRO A 78 -16.78 -2.21 -0.70
C PRO A 78 -16.75 -2.89 0.67
N ASN A 79 -16.57 -4.21 0.74
CA ASN A 79 -16.47 -4.95 1.99
C ASN A 79 -15.07 -4.90 2.62
N CYS A 80 -14.10 -4.34 1.92
CA CYS A 80 -12.75 -4.12 2.43
C CYS A 80 -12.73 -2.86 3.31
N ALA A 81 -12.11 -2.92 4.47
CA ALA A 81 -11.92 -1.72 5.29
C ALA A 81 -11.01 -0.71 4.55
N ILE A 82 -11.14 0.57 4.88
CA ILE A 82 -10.37 1.64 4.22
C ILE A 82 -8.85 1.47 4.39
N ASP A 83 -8.42 0.85 5.47
CA ASP A 83 -7.01 0.56 5.79
C ASP A 83 -6.56 -0.85 5.39
N GLU A 84 -7.39 -1.60 4.66
CA GLU A 84 -7.06 -2.94 4.17
C GLU A 84 -6.80 -2.96 2.66
N VAL A 85 -6.03 -3.92 2.22
CA VAL A 85 -5.86 -4.29 0.82
C VAL A 85 -5.89 -5.81 0.69
N MET A 86 -6.73 -6.31 -0.19
CA MET A 86 -6.80 -7.74 -0.47
C MET A 86 -5.69 -8.13 -1.44
N VAL A 87 -4.86 -9.08 -1.03
CA VAL A 87 -3.70 -9.56 -1.79
C VAL A 87 -3.95 -10.98 -2.28
N PRO A 88 -3.71 -11.27 -3.57
CA PRO A 88 -3.80 -12.62 -4.11
C PRO A 88 -2.88 -13.61 -3.39
N VAL A 89 -3.37 -14.82 -3.11
CA VAL A 89 -2.58 -15.90 -2.45
C VAL A 89 -1.27 -16.17 -3.21
N LEU A 90 -1.28 -16.16 -4.54
CA LEU A 90 -0.07 -16.40 -5.35
C LEU A 90 0.98 -15.32 -5.10
N MET A 91 0.57 -14.06 -4.98
CA MET A 91 1.47 -12.96 -4.66
C MET A 91 1.97 -13.06 -3.22
N ALA A 92 1.09 -13.43 -2.28
CA ALA A 92 1.43 -13.60 -0.87
C ALA A 92 2.44 -14.74 -0.61
N LYS A 93 2.47 -15.77 -1.44
CA LYS A 93 3.48 -16.85 -1.39
C LYS A 93 4.85 -16.38 -1.90
N THR A 94 4.86 -15.45 -2.84
CA THR A 94 6.10 -14.94 -3.44
C THR A 94 6.72 -13.84 -2.59
N LEU A 95 5.87 -12.95 -2.05
CA LEU A 95 6.30 -11.87 -1.17
C LEU A 95 6.48 -12.41 0.25
N THR A 96 7.69 -12.28 0.78
CA THR A 96 8.03 -12.79 2.10
C THR A 96 8.37 -11.66 3.06
N TYR A 97 8.15 -11.92 4.34
CA TYR A 97 8.56 -11.06 5.43
C TYR A 97 9.52 -11.83 6.34
N PRO A 98 10.71 -11.29 6.65
CA PRO A 98 11.66 -11.92 7.56
C PRO A 98 11.19 -11.74 9.00
N ASP A 99 10.75 -12.81 9.62
CA ASP A 99 10.29 -12.83 11.01
C ASP A 99 11.37 -13.45 11.89
N ARG A 100 11.89 -12.68 12.84
CA ARG A 100 12.93 -13.14 13.76
C ARG A 100 12.34 -14.04 14.84
N VAL A 101 12.94 -15.21 15.02
CA VAL A 101 12.49 -16.21 15.98
C VAL A 101 12.68 -15.69 17.41
N ASN A 102 11.62 -15.68 18.18
CA ASN A 102 11.58 -15.36 19.61
C ASN A 102 10.78 -16.40 20.38
N ARG A 103 10.71 -16.26 21.71
CA ARG A 103 10.01 -17.22 22.59
C ARG A 103 8.50 -17.33 22.31
N TYR A 104 7.90 -16.28 21.73
CA TYR A 104 6.44 -16.21 21.54
C TYR A 104 6.01 -16.71 20.16
N ASN A 105 6.87 -16.60 19.15
CA ASN A 105 6.51 -16.95 17.78
C ASN A 105 7.09 -18.28 17.27
N ILE A 106 8.00 -18.91 18.02
CA ILE A 106 8.74 -20.11 17.61
C ILE A 106 7.82 -21.25 17.15
N GLU A 107 6.77 -21.53 17.90
CA GLU A 107 5.83 -22.62 17.55
C GLU A 107 5.02 -22.30 16.29
N LYS A 108 4.62 -21.03 16.12
CA LYS A 108 3.96 -20.56 14.91
C LYS A 108 4.88 -20.71 13.70
N LEU A 109 6.13 -20.29 13.84
CA LEU A 109 7.11 -20.35 12.75
C LEU A 109 7.48 -21.80 12.39
N ARG A 110 7.58 -22.70 13.36
CA ARG A 110 7.74 -24.14 13.10
C ARG A 110 6.63 -24.71 12.22
N LYS A 111 5.38 -24.37 12.51
CA LYS A 111 4.23 -24.77 11.69
C LYS A 111 4.33 -24.24 10.26
N LEU A 112 4.77 -22.99 10.08
CA LEU A 112 4.96 -22.39 8.74
C LEU A 112 6.08 -23.07 7.95
N ILE A 113 7.18 -23.47 8.61
CA ILE A 113 8.26 -24.24 7.97
C ILE A 113 7.75 -25.62 7.51
N LEU A 114 6.95 -26.29 8.33
CA LEU A 114 6.33 -27.58 7.98
C LEU A 114 5.39 -27.45 6.78
N SER A 115 4.58 -26.40 6.72
CA SER A 115 3.71 -26.09 5.57
C SER A 115 4.52 -25.86 4.29
N GLY A 116 5.70 -25.24 4.43
CA GLY A 116 6.63 -24.98 3.33
C GLY A 116 6.14 -23.92 2.33
N PRO A 117 6.76 -23.82 1.14
CA PRO A 117 6.47 -22.77 0.16
C PRO A 117 5.19 -22.99 -0.65
N ASP A 118 4.71 -24.23 -0.77
CA ASP A 118 3.60 -24.58 -1.65
C ASP A 118 2.24 -24.24 -1.07
N VAL A 119 2.13 -24.30 0.27
CA VAL A 119 0.89 -24.08 0.99
C VAL A 119 0.92 -22.73 1.70
N HIS A 120 -0.14 -21.94 1.57
CA HIS A 120 -0.30 -20.71 2.34
C HIS A 120 -1.23 -20.97 3.54
N PRO A 121 -0.87 -20.55 4.76
CA PRO A 121 0.36 -19.87 5.19
C PRO A 121 1.57 -20.81 5.28
N GLY A 122 2.74 -20.31 4.85
CA GLY A 122 3.98 -21.07 4.82
C GLY A 122 5.23 -20.20 4.89
N ALA A 123 6.38 -20.77 4.57
CA ALA A 123 7.66 -20.07 4.54
C ALA A 123 8.51 -20.55 3.35
N ASN A 124 9.37 -19.65 2.84
CA ASN A 124 10.22 -19.92 1.67
C ASN A 124 11.66 -20.21 2.08
N PHE A 125 12.20 -19.49 3.06
CA PHE A 125 13.58 -19.61 3.49
C PHE A 125 13.69 -19.56 5.01
N VAL A 126 14.75 -20.18 5.53
CA VAL A 126 15.17 -20.07 6.92
C VAL A 126 16.63 -19.66 6.94
N GLU A 127 16.95 -18.59 7.66
CA GLU A 127 18.32 -18.15 7.89
C GLU A 127 18.73 -18.57 9.29
N VAL A 128 19.70 -19.46 9.37
CA VAL A 128 20.21 -20.02 10.62
C VAL A 128 21.53 -19.35 10.97
N SER A 129 21.66 -18.89 12.20
CA SER A 129 22.89 -18.34 12.72
C SER A 129 23.89 -19.45 12.98
N GLN A 130 25.06 -19.39 12.34
CA GLN A 130 26.15 -20.31 12.55
C GLN A 130 27.03 -19.87 13.75
N PRO A 131 27.81 -20.78 14.35
CA PRO A 131 28.72 -20.46 15.43
C PRO A 131 29.74 -19.35 15.09
N ASP A 132 30.10 -19.26 13.81
CA ASP A 132 31.03 -18.26 13.27
C ASP A 132 30.41 -16.86 13.11
N GLY A 133 29.14 -16.67 13.54
CA GLY A 133 28.40 -15.41 13.38
C GLY A 133 27.89 -15.15 11.95
N THR A 134 28.10 -16.05 11.01
CA THR A 134 27.55 -15.96 9.65
C THR A 134 26.13 -16.51 9.61
N MET A 135 25.27 -15.93 8.77
CA MET A 135 23.92 -16.43 8.52
C MET A 135 23.91 -17.36 7.30
N SER A 136 23.43 -18.59 7.49
CA SER A 136 23.26 -19.55 6.41
C SER A 136 21.80 -19.59 5.98
N LYS A 137 21.54 -19.33 4.69
CA LYS A 137 20.18 -19.31 4.12
C LYS A 137 19.83 -20.68 3.54
N ILE A 138 18.81 -21.31 4.11
CA ILE A 138 18.28 -22.63 3.70
C ILE A 138 16.99 -22.41 2.92
N SER A 139 16.93 -22.91 1.68
CA SER A 139 15.72 -22.89 0.86
C SER A 139 14.80 -24.05 1.19
N LEU A 140 13.55 -23.75 1.51
CA LEU A 140 12.52 -24.76 1.78
C LEU A 140 11.93 -25.38 0.50
N PHE A 141 12.16 -24.78 -0.67
CA PHE A 141 11.76 -25.36 -1.98
C PHE A 141 12.44 -26.68 -2.28
N HIS A 142 13.71 -26.81 -1.86
CA HIS A 142 14.54 -27.98 -2.13
C HIS A 142 14.80 -28.85 -0.87
N ALA A 143 14.24 -28.45 0.27
CA ALA A 143 14.46 -29.15 1.52
C ALA A 143 13.71 -30.49 1.54
N ARG A 144 14.48 -31.61 1.61
CA ARG A 144 13.92 -32.96 1.72
C ARG A 144 13.34 -33.26 3.09
N ASN A 145 13.87 -32.65 4.15
CA ASN A 145 13.44 -32.89 5.54
C ASN A 145 13.13 -31.56 6.24
N ARG A 146 11.92 -31.02 6.01
CA ARG A 146 11.44 -29.81 6.66
C ARG A 146 11.22 -29.97 8.16
N VAL A 147 10.93 -31.20 8.61
CA VAL A 147 10.71 -31.51 10.04
C VAL A 147 12.00 -31.26 10.82
N LYS A 148 13.14 -31.76 10.32
CA LYS A 148 14.43 -31.53 10.97
C LYS A 148 14.77 -30.04 11.09
N ILE A 149 14.52 -29.25 10.02
CA ILE A 149 14.76 -27.81 10.03
C ILE A 149 13.85 -27.10 11.05
N ALA A 150 12.60 -27.53 11.17
CA ALA A 150 11.67 -26.96 12.14
C ALA A 150 12.06 -27.28 13.59
N ASP A 151 12.57 -28.49 13.86
CA ASP A 151 13.00 -28.92 15.19
C ASP A 151 14.31 -28.23 15.62
N GLU A 152 15.25 -28.03 14.68
CA GLU A 152 16.52 -27.36 14.91
C GLU A 152 16.45 -25.84 15.03
N LEU A 153 15.25 -25.24 14.81
CA LEU A 153 15.04 -23.79 14.85
C LEU A 153 15.33 -23.22 16.25
N LYS A 154 16.22 -22.22 16.30
CA LYS A 154 16.68 -21.55 17.52
C LYS A 154 16.20 -20.11 17.60
N ILE A 155 16.20 -19.57 18.81
CA ILE A 155 15.92 -18.15 19.05
C ILE A 155 17.05 -17.32 18.42
N GLY A 156 16.68 -16.35 17.62
CA GLY A 156 17.61 -15.49 16.88
C GLY A 156 17.73 -15.81 15.41
N ASP A 157 17.32 -17.00 14.95
CA ASP A 157 17.20 -17.33 13.53
C ASP A 157 16.12 -16.45 12.88
N ILE A 158 16.13 -16.38 11.55
CA ILE A 158 15.16 -15.62 10.77
C ILE A 158 14.40 -16.56 9.83
N VAL A 159 13.09 -16.48 9.84
CA VAL A 159 12.22 -17.23 8.93
C VAL A 159 11.55 -16.26 7.96
N GLU A 160 11.84 -16.43 6.67
CA GLU A 160 11.13 -15.69 5.61
C GLU A 160 9.76 -16.35 5.37
N ARG A 161 8.77 -15.89 6.13
CA ARG A 161 7.41 -16.39 6.01
C ARG A 161 6.66 -15.68 4.90
N HIS A 162 5.62 -16.32 4.39
CA HIS A 162 4.68 -15.70 3.49
C HIS A 162 4.02 -14.47 4.12
N LEU A 163 3.56 -13.55 3.28
CA LEU A 163 2.71 -12.46 3.72
C LEU A 163 1.47 -13.03 4.41
N ALA A 164 1.11 -12.49 5.56
CA ALA A 164 -0.03 -12.94 6.37
C ALA A 164 -1.04 -11.80 6.58
N ASP A 165 -2.26 -12.17 6.99
CA ASP A 165 -3.28 -11.20 7.33
C ASP A 165 -2.81 -10.26 8.45
N GLY A 166 -3.06 -8.95 8.25
CA GLY A 166 -2.66 -7.91 9.18
C GLY A 166 -1.24 -7.39 9.02
N ASP A 167 -0.45 -7.93 8.09
CA ASP A 167 0.87 -7.37 7.78
C ASP A 167 0.74 -5.99 7.13
N ALA A 168 1.61 -5.07 7.54
CA ALA A 168 1.67 -3.75 6.92
C ALA A 168 2.36 -3.84 5.56
N VAL A 169 1.70 -3.32 4.55
CA VAL A 169 2.20 -3.24 3.18
C VAL A 169 2.04 -1.82 2.66
N LEU A 170 2.97 -1.35 1.86
CA LEU A 170 2.86 -0.07 1.18
C LEU A 170 2.17 -0.28 -0.15
N PHE A 171 1.13 0.50 -0.40
CA PHE A 171 0.32 0.44 -1.60
C PHE A 171 0.49 1.74 -2.40
N ASN A 172 0.77 1.65 -3.68
CA ASN A 172 1.16 2.78 -4.51
C ASN A 172 0.60 2.68 -5.93
N ARG A 173 0.17 3.81 -6.49
CA ARG A 173 -0.10 3.98 -7.92
C ARG A 173 0.85 5.00 -8.53
N GLN A 174 1.41 4.69 -9.66
CA GLN A 174 2.20 5.63 -10.47
C GLN A 174 1.31 6.32 -11.52
N PRO A 175 1.52 7.62 -11.82
CA PRO A 175 2.56 8.50 -11.26
C PRO A 175 2.23 8.98 -9.83
N SER A 176 3.23 8.98 -8.94
CA SER A 176 3.08 9.46 -7.55
C SER A 176 3.29 10.97 -7.51
N LEU A 177 2.19 11.74 -7.53
CA LEU A 177 2.23 13.20 -7.62
C LEU A 177 2.30 13.89 -6.26
N HIS A 178 1.88 13.20 -5.20
CA HIS A 178 1.88 13.72 -3.82
C HIS A 178 2.14 12.59 -2.82
N ARG A 179 2.40 12.95 -1.56
CA ARG A 179 2.79 11.98 -0.51
C ARG A 179 1.76 10.88 -0.27
N VAL A 180 0.47 11.17 -0.40
CA VAL A 180 -0.61 10.19 -0.20
C VAL A 180 -0.85 9.24 -1.39
N SER A 181 -0.07 9.38 -2.47
CA SER A 181 -0.04 8.37 -3.55
C SER A 181 0.66 7.07 -3.14
N ILE A 182 1.28 7.05 -1.98
CA ILE A 182 1.79 5.86 -1.31
C ILE A 182 1.33 5.87 0.15
N MET A 183 0.58 4.86 0.54
CA MET A 183 0.08 4.71 1.92
C MET A 183 0.22 3.28 2.37
N SER A 184 0.19 3.08 3.69
CA SER A 184 0.25 1.76 4.30
C SER A 184 -1.15 1.21 4.52
N HIS A 185 -1.35 -0.01 4.05
CA HIS A 185 -2.54 -0.81 4.28
C HIS A 185 -2.20 -2.09 5.06
N LYS A 186 -3.19 -2.72 5.65
CA LYS A 186 -3.10 -4.06 6.19
C LYS A 186 -3.40 -5.07 5.09
N ALA A 187 -2.54 -6.03 4.89
CA ALA A 187 -2.79 -7.11 3.94
C ALA A 187 -3.89 -8.04 4.45
N ARG A 188 -4.78 -8.44 3.54
CA ARG A 188 -5.76 -9.51 3.73
C ARG A 188 -5.63 -10.47 2.57
N ILE A 189 -5.31 -11.73 2.85
CA ILE A 189 -4.99 -12.69 1.81
C ILE A 189 -6.27 -13.37 1.30
N MET A 190 -6.48 -13.31 -0.02
CA MET A 190 -7.70 -13.81 -0.65
C MET A 190 -7.39 -14.61 -1.92
N PRO A 191 -8.25 -15.61 -2.28
CA PRO A 191 -8.04 -16.50 -3.43
C PRO A 191 -8.35 -15.82 -4.78
N HIS A 192 -8.23 -14.51 -4.88
CA HIS A 192 -8.46 -13.73 -6.10
C HIS A 192 -7.15 -13.49 -6.86
N LYS A 193 -7.25 -12.97 -8.08
CA LYS A 193 -6.08 -12.64 -8.91
C LYS A 193 -5.72 -11.15 -8.91
N THR A 194 -6.66 -10.28 -8.51
CA THR A 194 -6.50 -8.83 -8.49
C THR A 194 -6.27 -8.31 -7.08
N LEU A 195 -5.57 -7.18 -6.97
CA LEU A 195 -5.52 -6.41 -5.72
C LEU A 195 -6.86 -5.71 -5.56
N ARG A 196 -7.45 -5.79 -4.36
CA ARG A 196 -8.73 -5.15 -4.06
C ARG A 196 -8.60 -4.23 -2.88
N PHE A 197 -9.28 -3.10 -2.96
CA PHE A 197 -9.33 -2.12 -1.88
C PHE A 197 -10.65 -1.32 -1.96
N ASN A 198 -10.94 -0.58 -0.91
CA ASN A 198 -12.16 0.20 -0.80
C ASN A 198 -12.14 1.42 -1.72
N GLU A 199 -13.23 1.66 -2.46
CA GLU A 199 -13.36 2.76 -3.43
C GLU A 199 -13.19 4.14 -2.78
N CYS A 200 -13.47 4.31 -1.50
CA CYS A 200 -13.25 5.56 -0.77
C CYS A 200 -11.78 6.03 -0.83
N VAL A 201 -10.85 5.12 -1.06
CA VAL A 201 -9.40 5.39 -1.11
C VAL A 201 -8.90 5.63 -2.54
N CYS A 202 -9.77 5.65 -3.54
CA CYS A 202 -9.38 5.91 -4.93
C CYS A 202 -8.83 7.33 -5.14
N ALA A 203 -9.41 8.33 -4.49
CA ALA A 203 -9.03 9.74 -4.67
C ALA A 203 -7.55 10.03 -4.36
N PRO A 204 -6.95 9.56 -3.25
CA PRO A 204 -5.52 9.73 -2.98
C PRO A 204 -4.61 9.13 -4.05
N TYR A 205 -4.98 7.99 -4.60
CA TYR A 205 -4.21 7.29 -5.63
C TYR A 205 -4.51 7.80 -7.04
N ASN A 206 -5.56 8.62 -7.20
CA ASN A 206 -6.10 8.97 -8.51
C ASN A 206 -6.31 7.72 -9.37
N ALA A 207 -6.91 6.69 -8.75
CA ALA A 207 -7.12 5.37 -9.35
C ALA A 207 -8.56 5.22 -9.84
N ASP A 208 -8.71 4.55 -10.97
CA ASP A 208 -9.97 4.06 -11.51
C ASP A 208 -9.86 2.57 -11.81
N PHE A 209 -11.00 1.91 -11.97
CA PHE A 209 -11.02 0.45 -12.15
C PHE A 209 -11.26 0.06 -13.61
N ASP A 210 -10.69 0.81 -14.52
CA ASP A 210 -10.77 0.60 -15.98
C ASP A 210 -9.66 -0.30 -16.56
N GLY A 211 -8.83 -0.88 -15.69
CA GLY A 211 -7.66 -1.69 -16.05
C GLY A 211 -6.36 -1.20 -15.43
N ASP A 212 -6.45 -0.22 -14.53
CA ASP A 212 -5.29 0.27 -13.78
C ASP A 212 -4.57 -0.83 -13.02
N GLU A 213 -3.26 -0.72 -12.94
CA GLU A 213 -2.38 -1.55 -12.13
C GLU A 213 -1.76 -0.74 -11.00
N MET A 214 -1.66 -1.35 -9.83
CA MET A 214 -1.00 -0.75 -8.67
C MET A 214 0.10 -1.64 -8.13
N ASN A 215 1.01 -1.02 -7.39
CA ASN A 215 2.17 -1.69 -6.83
C ASN A 215 1.98 -1.89 -5.33
N ILE A 216 2.46 -3.04 -4.85
CA ILE A 216 2.53 -3.37 -3.42
C ILE A 216 3.99 -3.57 -3.04
N HIS A 217 4.40 -3.04 -1.88
CA HIS A 217 5.75 -3.21 -1.33
C HIS A 217 5.64 -3.74 0.09
N VAL A 218 6.46 -4.72 0.43
CA VAL A 218 6.50 -5.32 1.77
C VAL A 218 7.73 -4.78 2.52
N PRO A 219 7.56 -3.98 3.58
CA PRO A 219 8.68 -3.54 4.42
C PRO A 219 9.39 -4.74 5.02
N GLN A 220 10.72 -4.74 4.98
CA GLN A 220 11.55 -5.89 5.41
C GLN A 220 12.16 -5.71 6.80
N SER A 221 12.07 -4.53 7.40
CA SER A 221 12.55 -4.29 8.77
C SER A 221 11.43 -3.87 9.70
N GLU A 222 11.59 -4.10 11.00
CA GLU A 222 10.58 -3.72 12.01
C GLU A 222 10.44 -2.19 12.13
N GLU A 223 11.54 -1.44 11.93
CA GLU A 223 11.52 0.01 11.93
C GLU A 223 10.67 0.54 10.77
N ALA A 224 10.90 0.05 9.55
CA ALA A 224 10.11 0.43 8.38
C ALA A 224 8.63 0.03 8.53
N ARG A 225 8.36 -1.12 9.16
CA ARG A 225 7.01 -1.59 9.46
C ARG A 225 6.31 -0.71 10.49
N ALA A 226 7.02 -0.28 11.53
CA ALA A 226 6.50 0.65 12.54
C ALA A 226 6.20 2.02 11.93
N GLU A 227 7.10 2.56 11.09
CA GLU A 227 6.88 3.80 10.36
C GLU A 227 5.67 3.71 9.42
N ALA A 228 5.56 2.63 8.65
CA ALA A 228 4.42 2.38 7.78
C ALA A 228 3.10 2.39 8.55
N ARG A 229 3.04 1.73 9.72
CA ARG A 229 1.83 1.65 10.54
C ARG A 229 1.45 2.96 11.22
N THR A 230 2.43 3.75 11.65
CA THR A 230 2.18 4.97 12.44
C THR A 230 2.03 6.21 11.58
N LEU A 231 2.88 6.41 10.57
CA LEU A 231 2.91 7.63 9.76
C LEU A 231 2.16 7.49 8.44
N MET A 232 2.26 6.33 7.78
CA MET A 232 1.75 6.13 6.42
C MET A 232 0.36 5.48 6.38
N ASN A 233 -0.21 5.11 7.51
CA ASN A 233 -1.52 4.47 7.57
C ASN A 233 -2.60 5.38 6.96
N VAL A 234 -3.52 4.78 6.22
CA VAL A 234 -4.67 5.45 5.59
C VAL A 234 -5.48 6.25 6.60
N LYS A 235 -5.76 5.69 7.78
CA LYS A 235 -6.54 6.35 8.86
C LYS A 235 -5.87 7.64 9.37
N ASN A 236 -4.55 7.73 9.31
CA ASN A 236 -3.79 8.91 9.75
C ASN A 236 -3.63 9.97 8.64
N ASN A 237 -3.99 9.62 7.39
CA ASN A 237 -3.86 10.48 6.21
C ASN A 237 -5.21 10.78 5.54
N ILE A 238 -6.31 10.75 6.29
CA ILE A 238 -7.65 11.06 5.78
C ILE A 238 -7.73 12.50 5.27
N CYS A 239 -7.18 13.45 6.04
CA CYS A 239 -7.19 14.88 5.70
C CYS A 239 -5.84 15.32 5.11
N VAL A 240 -5.90 16.21 4.14
CA VAL A 240 -4.71 16.80 3.51
C VAL A 240 -4.30 18.04 4.29
N PRO A 241 -3.02 18.20 4.66
CA PRO A 241 -2.57 19.39 5.38
C PRO A 241 -2.67 20.69 4.58
N LYS A 242 -2.82 20.62 3.24
CA LYS A 242 -2.94 21.79 2.36
C LYS A 242 -4.17 22.64 2.67
N ALA A 243 -5.33 21.99 2.86
CA ALA A 243 -6.63 22.67 2.99
C ALA A 243 -7.42 22.24 4.24
N GLY A 244 -6.96 21.19 4.96
CA GLY A 244 -7.72 20.59 6.06
C GLY A 244 -8.97 19.82 5.62
N GLU A 245 -9.15 19.64 4.32
CA GLU A 245 -10.27 18.90 3.74
C GLU A 245 -9.99 17.40 3.75
N PRO A 246 -11.03 16.55 3.95
CA PRO A 246 -10.88 15.11 3.82
C PRO A 246 -10.65 14.74 2.34
N LEU A 247 -9.57 14.01 2.08
CA LEU A 247 -9.29 13.46 0.76
C LEU A 247 -9.90 12.07 0.60
N ILE A 248 -9.98 11.31 1.69
CA ILE A 248 -10.60 10.00 1.74
C ILE A 248 -12.03 10.20 2.24
N ALA A 249 -12.99 9.97 1.36
CA ALA A 249 -14.42 10.17 1.62
C ALA A 249 -15.22 9.16 0.79
N ALA A 250 -16.52 9.06 1.10
CA ALA A 250 -17.43 8.26 0.29
C ALA A 250 -17.47 8.76 -1.15
N THR A 251 -17.30 7.88 -2.11
CA THR A 251 -17.29 8.15 -3.55
C THR A 251 -18.12 7.11 -4.29
N GLN A 252 -18.41 7.36 -5.58
CA GLN A 252 -19.04 6.41 -6.49
C GLN A 252 -20.31 5.75 -5.90
N ASP A 253 -20.30 4.44 -5.72
CA ASP A 253 -21.44 3.64 -5.25
C ASP A 253 -21.86 3.98 -3.82
N PHE A 254 -20.95 4.42 -2.96
CA PHE A 254 -21.28 4.85 -1.60
C PHE A 254 -22.17 6.09 -1.59
N LEU A 255 -21.93 7.06 -2.49
CA LEU A 255 -22.81 8.24 -2.63
C LEU A 255 -24.19 7.85 -3.12
N THR A 256 -24.26 7.01 -4.14
CA THR A 256 -25.54 6.51 -4.69
C THR A 256 -26.31 5.73 -3.63
N ALA A 257 -25.66 4.81 -2.92
CA ALA A 257 -26.27 4.02 -1.87
C ALA A 257 -26.75 4.89 -0.70
N SER A 258 -25.96 5.88 -0.29
CA SER A 258 -26.34 6.83 0.77
C SER A 258 -27.56 7.67 0.36
N PHE A 259 -27.61 8.10 -0.89
CA PHE A 259 -28.78 8.83 -1.42
C PHE A 259 -30.03 7.97 -1.39
N LEU A 260 -29.96 6.74 -1.93
CA LEU A 260 -31.09 5.80 -1.95
C LEU A 260 -31.56 5.44 -0.54
N LEU A 261 -30.62 5.24 0.38
CA LEU A 261 -30.91 4.90 1.78
C LEU A 261 -31.66 6.03 2.50
N THR A 262 -31.30 7.29 2.22
CA THR A 262 -31.80 8.48 2.94
C THR A 262 -33.00 9.14 2.27
N GLN A 263 -33.58 8.55 1.21
CA GLN A 263 -34.78 9.09 0.57
C GLN A 263 -35.97 9.15 1.54
N LYS A 264 -36.84 10.13 1.36
CA LYS A 264 -38.01 10.39 2.25
C LYS A 264 -39.01 9.23 2.29
N ASP A 265 -39.12 8.46 1.23
CA ASP A 265 -40.08 7.37 1.05
C ASP A 265 -39.53 5.99 1.45
N GLN A 266 -38.25 5.96 1.90
CA GLN A 266 -37.63 4.71 2.35
C GLN A 266 -37.91 4.43 3.82
N PHE A 267 -38.64 3.34 4.05
CA PHE A 267 -38.96 2.85 5.39
C PHE A 267 -38.53 1.41 5.56
N PHE A 268 -38.01 1.08 6.72
CA PHE A 268 -37.51 -0.23 7.06
C PHE A 268 -38.28 -0.85 8.21
N ASN A 269 -38.61 -2.13 8.09
CA ASN A 269 -39.15 -2.92 9.17
C ASN A 269 -38.08 -3.21 10.23
N ARG A 270 -38.50 -3.61 11.42
CA ARG A 270 -37.59 -3.94 12.52
C ARG A 270 -36.51 -4.96 12.14
N SER A 271 -36.85 -6.00 11.41
CA SER A 271 -35.89 -7.02 10.94
C SER A 271 -34.83 -6.44 10.01
N GLN A 272 -35.24 -5.61 9.06
CA GLN A 272 -34.32 -4.94 8.13
C GLN A 272 -33.40 -3.94 8.87
N MET A 273 -33.97 -3.13 9.77
CA MET A 273 -33.20 -2.21 10.60
C MET A 273 -32.14 -2.91 11.42
N MET A 274 -32.50 -4.05 12.06
CA MET A 274 -31.56 -4.88 12.82
C MET A 274 -30.48 -5.48 11.92
N GLN A 275 -30.84 -5.94 10.73
CA GLN A 275 -29.92 -6.49 9.76
C GLN A 275 -28.87 -5.44 9.33
N TYR A 276 -29.31 -4.22 8.99
CA TYR A 276 -28.40 -3.14 8.63
C TYR A 276 -27.48 -2.73 9.81
N CYS A 277 -28.03 -2.63 11.01
CA CYS A 277 -27.23 -2.35 12.20
C CYS A 277 -26.15 -3.41 12.46
N GLY A 278 -26.39 -4.67 12.08
CA GLY A 278 -25.42 -5.75 12.18
C GLY A 278 -24.17 -5.57 11.30
N TYR A 279 -24.24 -4.75 10.25
CA TYR A 279 -23.10 -4.47 9.37
C TYR A 279 -22.22 -3.30 9.81
N PHE A 280 -22.68 -2.45 10.74
CA PHE A 280 -21.95 -1.25 11.13
C PHE A 280 -20.85 -1.47 12.16
N SER A 281 -20.94 -2.54 12.90
CA SER A 281 -20.12 -2.73 14.08
C SER A 281 -19.33 -4.03 13.95
N ASP A 282 -18.07 -3.96 14.35
CA ASP A 282 -17.21 -5.14 14.54
C ASP A 282 -17.62 -5.96 15.79
N ALA A 283 -18.89 -5.88 16.20
CA ALA A 283 -19.49 -6.46 17.40
C ALA A 283 -18.86 -5.99 18.73
N ASN A 284 -18.04 -4.95 18.71
CA ASN A 284 -17.38 -4.41 19.89
C ASN A 284 -18.22 -3.40 20.68
N GLU A 285 -19.25 -2.85 20.04
CA GLU A 285 -20.12 -1.84 20.64
C GLU A 285 -21.59 -2.28 20.66
N ARG A 286 -22.27 -1.95 21.76
CA ARG A 286 -23.71 -2.16 21.86
C ARG A 286 -24.43 -1.09 21.07
N ILE A 287 -25.27 -1.50 20.11
CA ILE A 287 -26.12 -0.61 19.33
C ILE A 287 -27.47 -0.43 20.03
N GLU A 288 -27.88 0.80 20.27
CA GLU A 288 -29.21 1.16 20.78
C GLU A 288 -30.06 1.64 19.60
N ILE A 289 -31.16 0.93 19.35
CA ILE A 289 -32.07 1.26 18.26
C ILE A 289 -32.98 2.41 18.70
N PRO A 290 -33.11 3.49 17.92
CA PRO A 290 -33.99 4.60 18.22
C PRO A 290 -35.45 4.18 18.13
N PRO A 291 -36.38 4.93 18.74
CA PRO A 291 -37.80 4.69 18.54
C PRO A 291 -38.21 4.81 17.08
N PRO A 292 -39.16 4.00 16.59
CA PRO A 292 -39.57 4.03 15.20
C PRO A 292 -40.19 5.39 14.83
N ALA A 293 -39.97 5.82 13.59
CA ALA A 293 -40.58 7.03 13.05
C ALA A 293 -42.10 6.91 12.89
N ILE A 294 -42.56 5.69 12.52
CA ILE A 294 -43.97 5.36 12.40
C ILE A 294 -44.29 4.22 13.37
N LEU A 295 -45.27 4.44 14.27
CA LEU A 295 -45.68 3.47 15.28
C LEU A 295 -46.84 2.58 14.82
N LYS A 296 -47.75 3.15 14.02
CA LYS A 296 -48.98 2.47 13.57
C LYS A 296 -49.18 2.70 12.08
N PRO A 297 -49.66 1.72 11.33
CA PRO A 297 -50.09 0.37 11.76
C PRO A 297 -48.97 -0.60 12.06
N VAL A 298 -47.75 -0.34 11.56
CA VAL A 298 -46.56 -1.16 11.76
C VAL A 298 -45.40 -0.25 12.15
N GLU A 299 -44.51 -0.73 13.03
CA GLU A 299 -43.28 -0.02 13.39
C GLU A 299 -42.33 0.07 12.20
N LEU A 300 -41.99 1.31 11.78
CA LEU A 300 -41.12 1.59 10.65
C LEU A 300 -40.07 2.62 11.03
N TRP A 301 -38.87 2.40 10.56
CA TRP A 301 -37.70 3.28 10.70
C TRP A 301 -37.34 3.91 9.37
N THR A 302 -36.82 5.12 9.38
CA THR A 302 -36.33 5.80 8.17
C THR A 302 -34.84 5.51 7.96
N GLY A 303 -34.37 5.63 6.71
CA GLY A 303 -32.96 5.53 6.40
C GLY A 303 -32.08 6.57 7.08
N LYS A 304 -32.64 7.77 7.34
CA LYS A 304 -31.93 8.81 8.11
C LYS A 304 -31.68 8.40 9.56
N GLN A 305 -32.64 7.72 10.18
CA GLN A 305 -32.45 7.15 11.52
C GLN A 305 -31.33 6.09 11.52
N LEU A 306 -31.22 5.30 10.43
CA LEU A 306 -30.15 4.33 10.29
C LEU A 306 -28.76 4.99 10.23
N VAL A 307 -28.63 6.09 9.47
CA VAL A 307 -27.38 6.89 9.42
C VAL A 307 -27.08 7.51 10.79
N SER A 308 -28.10 7.99 11.51
CA SER A 308 -27.92 8.51 12.87
C SER A 308 -27.38 7.45 13.83
N VAL A 309 -27.86 6.22 13.75
CA VAL A 309 -27.36 5.09 14.55
C VAL A 309 -25.91 4.74 14.17
N MET A 310 -25.57 4.80 12.88
CA MET A 310 -24.19 4.57 12.41
C MET A 310 -23.22 5.59 13.03
N LEU A 311 -23.59 6.86 13.10
CA LEU A 311 -22.76 7.92 13.67
C LEU A 311 -22.74 7.90 15.19
N ARG A 312 -23.86 7.55 15.82
CA ARG A 312 -24.00 7.47 17.27
C ARG A 312 -24.71 6.19 17.68
N PRO A 313 -23.96 5.07 17.82
CA PRO A 313 -24.54 3.77 18.08
C PRO A 313 -25.17 3.63 19.48
N ASN A 314 -24.72 4.44 20.45
CA ASN A 314 -25.22 4.40 21.83
C ASN A 314 -25.09 5.77 22.53
N LYS A 315 -25.70 5.90 23.70
CA LYS A 315 -25.67 7.14 24.51
C LYS A 315 -24.28 7.47 25.08
N HIS A 316 -23.39 6.51 25.17
CA HIS A 316 -22.02 6.68 25.68
C HIS A 316 -21.05 7.20 24.62
N SER A 317 -21.45 7.20 23.37
CA SER A 317 -20.67 7.77 22.27
C SER A 317 -20.56 9.29 22.42
N ASN A 318 -19.32 9.79 22.47
CA ASN A 318 -19.04 11.22 22.61
C ASN A 318 -19.22 12.01 21.30
N VAL A 319 -19.79 11.40 20.28
CA VAL A 319 -20.03 12.07 18.99
C VAL A 319 -21.24 12.98 19.11
N ILE A 320 -21.02 14.28 19.00
CA ILE A 320 -22.07 15.28 18.91
C ILE A 320 -21.94 15.94 17.54
N VAL A 321 -22.78 15.52 16.59
CA VAL A 321 -22.83 16.10 15.25
C VAL A 321 -24.26 16.59 15.02
N ASN A 322 -24.42 17.89 14.89
CA ASN A 322 -25.67 18.53 14.49
C ASN A 322 -25.41 19.26 13.16
N CYS A 323 -26.05 18.82 12.09
CA CYS A 323 -25.92 19.43 10.79
C CYS A 323 -27.30 19.87 10.30
N ALA A 324 -27.48 21.18 10.07
CA ALA A 324 -28.66 21.70 9.43
C ALA A 324 -28.45 21.75 7.91
N LEU A 325 -29.18 20.94 7.17
CA LEU A 325 -29.09 20.85 5.72
C LEU A 325 -30.46 21.23 5.08
N MET A 326 -30.40 21.87 3.94
CA MET A 326 -31.57 22.15 3.11
C MET A 326 -31.51 21.29 1.85
N GLU A 327 -32.45 20.39 1.69
CA GLU A 327 -32.61 19.61 0.45
C GLU A 327 -33.23 20.47 -0.64
N ARG A 328 -32.46 20.89 -1.63
CA ARG A 328 -32.90 21.79 -2.69
C ARG A 328 -34.10 21.29 -3.52
N ASN A 329 -34.25 20.01 -3.67
CA ASN A 329 -35.27 19.40 -4.54
C ASN A 329 -36.51 18.91 -3.81
N TYR A 330 -36.49 18.78 -2.49
CA TYR A 330 -37.56 18.14 -1.72
C TYR A 330 -38.07 18.98 -0.56
N SER A 331 -37.36 20.03 -0.17
CA SER A 331 -37.81 20.92 0.90
C SER A 331 -38.45 22.18 0.33
N GLN A 332 -39.60 22.57 0.89
CA GLN A 332 -40.17 23.87 0.61
C GLN A 332 -39.31 24.98 1.25
N LYS A 333 -39.34 26.19 0.68
CA LYS A 333 -38.58 27.32 1.24
C LYS A 333 -39.02 27.55 2.71
N GLY A 334 -38.08 27.31 3.65
CA GLY A 334 -38.33 27.48 5.08
C GLY A 334 -38.41 26.18 5.89
N GLU A 335 -38.42 25.01 5.25
CA GLU A 335 -38.25 23.73 5.94
C GLU A 335 -36.77 23.48 6.24
N HIS A 336 -36.43 23.57 7.51
CA HIS A 336 -35.11 23.14 7.99
C HIS A 336 -35.16 21.68 8.44
N MET A 337 -34.42 20.82 7.76
CA MET A 337 -34.23 19.46 8.21
C MET A 337 -33.11 19.45 9.24
N CYS A 338 -33.47 19.69 10.44
CA CYS A 338 -32.87 19.22 11.69
C CYS A 338 -33.27 20.07 12.86
N LYS A 339 -33.92 19.54 13.74
CA LYS A 339 -33.94 20.04 15.12
C LYS A 339 -33.80 18.87 16.08
N ASN A 340 -32.71 18.96 16.81
CA ASN A 340 -32.58 18.64 18.22
C ASN A 340 -32.61 17.18 18.69
N ASP A 341 -31.87 16.97 19.70
CA ASP A 341 -31.74 15.88 20.66
C ASP A 341 -30.68 14.82 20.36
N GLY A 342 -29.56 15.25 19.73
CA GLY A 342 -28.38 14.42 19.63
C GLY A 342 -28.44 13.35 18.53
N TYR A 343 -29.37 13.48 17.60
CA TYR A 343 -29.42 12.67 16.39
C TYR A 343 -28.92 13.51 15.22
N VAL A 344 -28.01 12.93 14.45
CA VAL A 344 -27.63 13.48 13.15
C VAL A 344 -28.76 13.18 12.19
N ILE A 345 -29.35 14.22 11.64
CA ILE A 345 -30.27 14.11 10.52
C ILE A 345 -29.53 14.66 9.31
N ILE A 346 -29.17 13.83 8.38
CA ILE A 346 -28.59 14.21 7.10
C ILE A 346 -29.70 14.58 6.14
#